data_7dae822b1bdc70d3af0e674aa02141a6
#
_entry.id   7dae822b1bdc70d3af0e674aa02141a6
#
_cell.length_a   1.000
_cell.length_b   1.000
_cell.length_c   1.000
_cell.angle_alpha   90.00
_cell.angle_beta   90.00
_cell.angle_gamma   90.00
#
_symmetry.space_group_name_H-M   'P 1'
#
loop_
_entity.id
_entity.type
_entity.pdbx_description
1 polymer ?
#
loop_
_entity_poly.entity_id
_entity_poly.type
_entity_poly.pdbx_seq_one_letter_code
_entity_poly.pdbx_strand_id
1 'polypeptide(L)'
;MVYNFNLGIGWASSGVEYAQSYRANLLRRAHIPARFVFTDMFPTENIEHMTRNIGFLDEEVIWLYTFFTDVRTSPVTFTLKELEASMAEEDYTFSREGKTCRYQFKESGRFYTCYMVDDTSDLVHRVEIVSNGCLIRKDFTPIAGPSASTMLRSTARLICTAGHFSMRMARCATRRS
;
A
#
# COMPACT_ATOMS: atom_id res chain seq x y z
N MET A 1 5.74 28.95 2.51
CA MET A 1 5.96 27.53 2.21
C MET A 1 4.85 27.05 1.28
N VAL A 2 5.18 26.31 0.23
CA VAL A 2 4.23 25.77 -0.77
C VAL A 2 4.11 24.27 -0.58
N TYR A 3 2.88 23.74 -0.55
CA TYR A 3 2.61 22.31 -0.54
C TYR A 3 2.00 21.91 -1.88
N ASN A 4 2.61 20.91 -2.53
CA ASN A 4 2.12 20.32 -3.76
C ASN A 4 1.64 18.90 -3.46
N PHE A 5 0.39 18.60 -3.73
CA PHE A 5 -0.20 17.28 -3.53
C PHE A 5 -0.18 16.51 -4.85
N ASN A 6 0.40 15.32 -4.80
CA ASN A 6 0.53 14.42 -5.94
C ASN A 6 -0.15 13.10 -5.58
N LEU A 7 -0.81 12.48 -6.55
CA LEU A 7 -1.44 11.18 -6.33
C LEU A 7 -0.38 10.12 -6.04
N GLY A 8 0.57 9.95 -6.95
CA GLY A 8 1.60 8.95 -6.83
C GLY A 8 2.80 9.25 -7.71
N ILE A 9 3.71 8.30 -7.77
CA ILE A 9 4.86 8.27 -8.66
C ILE A 9 5.00 6.85 -9.21
N GLY A 10 5.14 6.71 -10.52
CA GLY A 10 5.24 5.41 -11.18
C GLY A 10 6.68 5.01 -11.51
N TRP A 11 6.90 3.73 -11.76
CA TRP A 11 8.17 3.21 -12.27
C TRP A 11 8.55 3.82 -13.61
N ALA A 12 7.59 3.91 -14.52
CA ALA A 12 7.73 4.64 -15.76
C ALA A 12 7.19 6.05 -15.51
N SER A 13 8.07 6.93 -15.04
CA SER A 13 7.70 8.32 -14.75
C SER A 13 7.10 8.97 -15.99
N SER A 14 5.89 9.46 -15.84
CA SER A 14 5.15 10.16 -16.90
C SER A 14 5.55 11.64 -16.95
N GLY A 15 5.06 12.36 -17.94
CA GLY A 15 5.26 13.80 -18.03
C GLY A 15 4.76 14.57 -16.81
N VAL A 16 3.80 14.01 -16.07
CA VAL A 16 3.26 14.63 -14.84
C VAL A 16 4.28 14.63 -13.73
N GLU A 17 4.93 13.48 -13.47
CA GLU A 17 5.96 13.37 -12.43
C GLU A 17 7.18 14.23 -12.76
N TYR A 18 7.62 14.26 -14.02
CA TYR A 18 8.70 15.13 -14.47
C TYR A 18 8.32 16.62 -14.33
N ALA A 19 7.09 16.98 -14.64
CA ALA A 19 6.62 18.36 -14.45
C ALA A 19 6.64 18.78 -12.97
N GLN A 20 6.32 17.88 -12.04
CA GLN A 20 6.41 18.13 -10.60
C GLN A 20 7.86 18.28 -10.14
N SER A 21 8.75 17.41 -10.60
CA SER A 21 10.19 17.52 -10.32
C SER A 21 10.78 18.82 -10.88
N TYR A 22 10.40 19.19 -12.08
CA TYR A 22 10.81 20.47 -12.68
C TYR A 22 10.32 21.67 -11.85
N ARG A 23 9.08 21.61 -11.37
CA ARG A 23 8.54 22.62 -10.44
C ARG A 23 9.33 22.69 -9.14
N ALA A 24 9.71 21.55 -8.56
CA ALA A 24 10.57 21.50 -7.38
C ALA A 24 11.89 22.24 -7.62
N ASN A 25 12.50 21.99 -8.76
CA ASN A 25 13.75 22.63 -9.16
C ASN A 25 13.61 24.17 -9.32
N LEU A 26 12.52 24.61 -9.93
CA LEU A 26 12.23 26.04 -10.08
C LEU A 26 12.01 26.73 -8.73
N LEU A 27 11.22 26.13 -7.83
CA LEU A 27 10.96 26.68 -6.49
C LEU A 27 12.23 26.74 -5.66
N ARG A 28 13.10 25.72 -5.76
CA ARG A 28 14.40 25.68 -5.09
C ARG A 28 15.31 26.81 -5.59
N ARG A 29 15.40 27.04 -6.90
CA ARG A 29 16.17 28.13 -7.50
C ARG A 29 15.64 29.51 -7.11
N ALA A 30 14.32 29.63 -6.93
CA ALA A 30 13.68 30.86 -6.46
C ALA A 30 13.75 31.03 -4.94
N HIS A 31 14.41 30.15 -4.20
CA HIS A 31 14.49 30.13 -2.74
C HIS A 31 13.10 30.11 -2.06
N ILE A 32 12.10 29.49 -2.73
CA ILE A 32 10.76 29.32 -2.18
C ILE A 32 10.68 27.94 -1.52
N PRO A 33 10.52 27.85 -0.19
CA PRO A 33 10.41 26.56 0.49
C PRO A 33 9.14 25.83 0.05
N ALA A 34 9.30 24.57 -0.42
CA ALA A 34 8.24 23.74 -0.93
C ALA A 34 8.30 22.32 -0.36
N ARG A 35 7.16 21.67 -0.30
CA ARG A 35 6.99 20.23 0.02
C ARG A 35 6.11 19.58 -1.03
N PHE A 36 6.45 18.36 -1.39
CA PHE A 36 5.73 17.52 -2.35
C PHE A 36 5.17 16.31 -1.61
N VAL A 37 3.86 16.31 -1.42
CA VAL A 37 3.13 15.28 -0.68
C VAL A 37 2.65 14.24 -1.67
N PHE A 38 3.08 12.98 -1.50
CA PHE A 38 2.60 11.84 -2.27
C PHE A 38 1.57 11.07 -1.43
N THR A 39 0.38 10.87 -2.01
CA THR A 39 -0.79 10.32 -1.31
C THR A 39 -1.09 8.87 -1.68
N ASP A 40 -0.44 8.33 -2.70
CA ASP A 40 -0.60 6.93 -3.08
C ASP A 40 0.26 6.00 -2.21
N MET A 41 -0.17 4.75 -2.09
CA MET A 41 0.56 3.76 -1.31
C MET A 41 1.48 2.93 -2.21
N PHE A 42 2.78 2.95 -1.91
CA PHE A 42 3.80 2.14 -2.58
C PHE A 42 4.29 1.04 -1.65
N PRO A 43 3.62 -0.12 -1.66
CA PRO A 43 3.95 -1.17 -0.69
C PRO A 43 5.23 -1.96 -1.04
N THR A 44 5.68 -1.91 -2.29
CA THR A 44 6.79 -2.73 -2.78
C THR A 44 8.08 -1.96 -3.01
N GLU A 45 7.99 -0.62 -2.98
CA GLU A 45 9.07 0.24 -3.40
C GLU A 45 9.43 1.29 -2.35
N ASN A 46 10.70 1.64 -2.30
CA ASN A 46 11.13 2.79 -1.54
C ASN A 46 10.84 4.07 -2.35
N ILE A 47 9.84 4.84 -1.93
CA ILE A 47 9.45 6.08 -2.60
C ILE A 47 10.60 7.09 -2.66
N GLU A 48 11.50 7.11 -1.69
CA GLU A 48 12.70 7.98 -1.67
C GLU A 48 13.60 7.69 -2.87
N HIS A 49 13.77 6.41 -3.23
CA HIS A 49 14.54 6.02 -4.41
C HIS A 49 13.86 6.50 -5.70
N MET A 50 12.55 6.33 -5.81
CA MET A 50 11.78 6.76 -6.97
C MET A 50 11.81 8.28 -7.15
N THR A 51 11.62 9.03 -6.08
CA THR A 51 11.63 10.50 -6.12
C THR A 51 13.02 11.07 -6.43
N ARG A 52 14.08 10.49 -5.87
CA ARG A 52 15.47 10.89 -6.20
C ARG A 52 15.78 10.69 -7.68
N ASN A 53 15.36 9.58 -8.27
CA ASN A 53 15.64 9.26 -9.68
C ASN A 53 15.08 10.30 -10.65
N ILE A 54 14.02 11.01 -10.28
CA ILE A 54 13.44 12.07 -11.10
C ILE A 54 13.82 13.48 -10.64
N GLY A 55 14.65 13.61 -9.59
CA GLY A 55 15.30 14.88 -9.21
C GLY A 55 14.68 15.62 -8.02
N PHE A 56 13.87 14.98 -7.18
CA PHE A 56 13.50 15.52 -5.89
C PHE A 56 14.63 15.34 -4.86
N LEU A 57 14.69 16.23 -3.87
CA LEU A 57 15.45 16.03 -2.66
C LEU A 57 14.58 15.37 -1.58
N ASP A 58 15.18 14.55 -0.73
CA ASP A 58 14.43 13.82 0.30
C ASP A 58 13.70 14.76 1.27
N GLU A 59 14.34 15.86 1.62
CA GLU A 59 13.74 16.88 2.48
C GLU A 59 12.54 17.59 1.86
N GLU A 60 12.34 17.51 0.54
CA GLU A 60 11.21 18.11 -0.17
C GLU A 60 10.01 17.17 -0.23
N VAL A 61 10.22 15.87 0.00
CA VAL A 61 9.22 14.83 -0.16
C VAL A 61 8.56 14.49 1.16
N ILE A 62 7.23 14.38 1.14
CA ILE A 62 6.42 13.83 2.21
C ILE A 62 5.62 12.67 1.62
N TRP A 63 5.89 11.46 2.09
CA TRP A 63 5.02 10.34 1.80
C TRP A 63 3.98 10.22 2.91
N LEU A 64 2.71 10.39 2.56
CA LEU A 64 1.61 10.51 3.52
C LEU A 64 1.54 9.32 4.49
N TYR A 65 1.77 8.10 3.98
CA TYR A 65 1.67 6.89 4.80
C TYR A 65 2.78 6.75 5.84
N THR A 66 4.01 7.18 5.52
CA THR A 66 5.12 7.13 6.48
C THR A 66 5.20 8.36 7.36
N PHE A 67 4.58 9.47 6.96
CA PHE A 67 4.59 10.71 7.74
C PHE A 67 3.79 10.59 9.05
N PHE A 68 2.70 9.83 9.03
CA PHE A 68 1.84 9.62 10.21
C PHE A 68 2.10 8.30 10.95
N THR A 69 3.08 7.54 10.50
CA THR A 69 3.43 6.24 11.08
C THR A 69 4.94 6.13 11.20
N ASP A 70 5.43 5.45 12.24
CA ASP A 70 6.85 5.11 12.38
C ASP A 70 7.22 3.89 11.50
N VAL A 71 6.37 3.56 10.56
CA VAL A 71 6.49 2.37 9.72
C VAL A 71 7.33 2.69 8.49
N ARG A 72 8.38 1.90 8.29
CA ARG A 72 9.20 1.96 7.07
C ARG A 72 8.87 0.80 6.15
N THR A 73 9.00 1.02 4.84
CA THR A 73 8.94 -0.08 3.88
C THR A 73 10.16 -0.98 4.05
N SER A 74 9.94 -2.28 4.04
CA SER A 74 10.99 -3.29 4.09
C SER A 74 10.72 -4.36 3.03
N PRO A 75 11.72 -5.19 2.69
CA PRO A 75 11.47 -6.37 1.88
C PRO A 75 10.38 -7.24 2.50
N VAL A 76 9.54 -7.82 1.64
CA VAL A 76 8.47 -8.73 2.06
C VAL A 76 9.07 -9.99 2.66
N THR A 77 8.60 -10.37 3.84
CA THR A 77 8.98 -11.62 4.52
C THR A 77 7.77 -12.52 4.81
N PHE A 78 6.56 -12.00 4.66
CA PHE A 78 5.32 -12.71 4.97
C PHE A 78 5.01 -13.78 3.92
N THR A 79 4.80 -15.01 4.37
CA THR A 79 4.62 -16.18 3.51
C THR A 79 3.16 -16.62 3.40
N LEU A 80 2.83 -17.40 2.34
CA LEU A 80 1.52 -18.06 2.22
C LEU A 80 1.21 -18.95 3.42
N LYS A 81 2.20 -19.65 3.98
CA LYS A 81 1.99 -20.50 5.17
C LYS A 81 1.57 -19.69 6.39
N GLU A 82 2.15 -18.52 6.59
CA GLU A 82 1.76 -17.62 7.69
C GLU A 82 0.34 -17.08 7.48
N LEU A 83 -0.02 -16.79 6.23
CA LEU A 83 -1.38 -16.40 5.88
C LEU A 83 -2.36 -17.57 6.15
N GLU A 84 -2.07 -18.77 5.69
CA GLU A 84 -2.89 -19.96 5.90
C GLU A 84 -3.04 -20.28 7.38
N ALA A 85 -1.99 -20.18 8.17
CA ALA A 85 -2.06 -20.34 9.61
C ALA A 85 -3.01 -19.34 10.29
N SER A 86 -3.17 -18.15 9.71
CA SER A 86 -4.12 -17.15 10.21
C SER A 86 -5.58 -17.42 9.83
N MET A 87 -5.83 -18.36 8.89
CA MET A 87 -7.15 -18.73 8.37
C MET A 87 -7.63 -20.10 8.87
N ALA A 88 -6.94 -20.71 9.84
CA ALA A 88 -6.98 -22.13 10.18
C ALA A 88 -8.34 -22.71 10.62
N GLU A 89 -9.41 -21.94 10.72
CA GLU A 89 -10.69 -22.38 11.25
C GLU A 89 -11.80 -22.54 10.20
N GLU A 90 -11.57 -22.14 8.94
CA GLU A 90 -12.62 -22.19 7.91
C GLU A 90 -12.18 -23.04 6.70
N ASP A 91 -13.08 -23.89 6.20
CA ASP A 91 -12.88 -24.63 4.95
C ASP A 91 -12.85 -23.69 3.75
N TYR A 92 -11.81 -23.82 2.95
CA TYR A 92 -11.64 -23.04 1.73
C TYR A 92 -11.20 -23.88 0.53
N THR A 93 -11.42 -23.37 -0.66
CA THR A 93 -10.79 -23.84 -1.90
C THR A 93 -9.65 -22.89 -2.27
N PHE A 94 -8.54 -23.47 -2.72
CA PHE A 94 -7.34 -22.73 -3.13
C PHE A 94 -7.10 -22.85 -4.62
N SER A 95 -6.72 -21.75 -5.26
CA SER A 95 -6.21 -21.72 -6.64
C SER A 95 -5.07 -20.74 -6.77
N ARG A 96 -4.11 -21.03 -7.66
CA ARG A 96 -2.99 -20.14 -7.98
C ARG A 96 -2.88 -19.96 -9.49
N GLU A 97 -2.78 -18.70 -9.92
CA GLU A 97 -2.53 -18.30 -11.30
C GLU A 97 -1.42 -17.25 -11.33
N GLY A 98 -0.21 -17.67 -11.73
CA GLY A 98 0.98 -16.81 -11.72
C GLY A 98 1.20 -16.16 -10.35
N LYS A 99 1.20 -14.83 -10.32
CA LYS A 99 1.39 -14.04 -9.08
C LYS A 99 0.14 -13.92 -8.21
N THR A 100 -0.96 -14.55 -8.57
CA THR A 100 -2.21 -14.40 -7.84
C THR A 100 -2.63 -15.72 -7.25
N CYS A 101 -2.90 -15.73 -5.93
CA CYS A 101 -3.50 -16.85 -5.22
C CYS A 101 -4.89 -16.46 -4.74
N ARG A 102 -5.86 -17.36 -4.82
CA ARG A 102 -7.22 -17.12 -4.35
C ARG A 102 -7.65 -18.21 -3.37
N TYR A 103 -8.17 -17.77 -2.24
CA TYR A 103 -8.82 -18.61 -1.23
C TYR A 103 -10.29 -18.24 -1.20
N GLN A 104 -11.16 -19.21 -1.46
CA GLN A 104 -12.60 -19.02 -1.42
C GLN A 104 -13.17 -19.84 -0.26
N PHE A 105 -13.76 -19.14 0.71
CA PHE A 105 -14.34 -19.73 1.90
C PHE A 105 -15.76 -20.22 1.61
N LYS A 106 -16.05 -21.48 1.99
CA LYS A 106 -17.30 -22.15 1.63
C LYS A 106 -18.50 -21.62 2.41
N GLU A 107 -18.33 -21.35 3.70
CA GLU A 107 -19.42 -20.97 4.58
C GLU A 107 -19.76 -19.47 4.54
N SER A 108 -18.73 -18.62 4.53
CA SER A 108 -18.91 -17.18 4.65
C SER A 108 -19.09 -16.45 3.32
N GLY A 109 -18.92 -17.14 2.18
CA GLY A 109 -18.93 -16.51 0.86
C GLY A 109 -17.84 -15.45 0.66
N ARG A 110 -16.87 -15.39 1.59
CA ARG A 110 -15.69 -14.52 1.49
C ARG A 110 -14.67 -15.14 0.54
N PHE A 111 -13.86 -14.29 -0.05
CA PHE A 111 -12.64 -14.77 -0.71
C PHE A 111 -11.49 -13.81 -0.46
N TYR A 112 -10.30 -14.36 -0.38
CA TYR A 112 -9.05 -13.64 -0.30
C TYR A 112 -8.34 -13.75 -1.63
N THR A 113 -7.90 -12.61 -2.17
CA THR A 113 -7.00 -12.57 -3.32
C THR A 113 -5.64 -12.11 -2.84
N CYS A 114 -4.66 -13.00 -2.93
CA CYS A 114 -3.29 -12.76 -2.50
C CYS A 114 -2.44 -12.46 -3.73
N TYR A 115 -1.67 -11.38 -3.66
CA TYR A 115 -0.73 -11.01 -4.71
C TYR A 115 0.68 -11.32 -4.22
N MET A 116 1.36 -12.15 -4.97
CA MET A 116 2.71 -12.61 -4.67
C MET A 116 3.75 -11.60 -5.17
N VAL A 117 4.94 -11.63 -4.58
CA VAL A 117 6.07 -10.82 -5.04
C VAL A 117 6.46 -11.19 -6.48
N ASP A 118 6.52 -12.49 -6.77
CA ASP A 118 6.76 -13.03 -8.10
C ASP A 118 6.04 -14.36 -8.32
N ASP A 119 6.14 -14.94 -9.51
CA ASP A 119 5.43 -16.15 -9.92
C ASP A 119 5.89 -17.41 -9.16
N THR A 120 7.12 -17.42 -8.69
CA THR A 120 7.79 -18.59 -8.05
C THR A 120 7.89 -18.44 -6.53
N SER A 121 7.71 -17.24 -6.02
CA SER A 121 7.80 -16.93 -4.60
C SER A 121 6.54 -17.35 -3.83
N ASP A 122 6.73 -17.73 -2.58
CA ASP A 122 5.64 -17.88 -1.61
C ASP A 122 5.47 -16.63 -0.72
N LEU A 123 6.14 -15.53 -1.09
CA LEU A 123 6.05 -14.26 -0.38
C LEU A 123 4.83 -13.48 -0.86
N VAL A 124 3.98 -13.12 0.09
CA VAL A 124 2.73 -12.38 -0.15
C VAL A 124 2.97 -10.90 0.09
N HIS A 125 2.80 -10.08 -0.92
CA HIS A 125 2.96 -8.63 -0.74
C HIS A 125 1.64 -7.91 -0.43
N ARG A 126 0.50 -8.48 -0.82
CA ARG A 126 -0.82 -7.88 -0.60
C ARG A 126 -1.90 -8.95 -0.52
N VAL A 127 -2.84 -8.77 0.39
CA VAL A 127 -4.07 -9.56 0.48
C VAL A 127 -5.28 -8.64 0.36
N GLU A 128 -6.19 -8.95 -0.55
CA GLU A 128 -7.48 -8.31 -0.71
C GLU A 128 -8.57 -9.24 -0.21
N ILE A 129 -9.38 -8.74 0.72
CA ILE A 129 -10.49 -9.50 1.32
C ILE A 129 -11.79 -8.96 0.78
N VAL A 130 -12.55 -9.84 0.13
CA VAL A 130 -13.85 -9.52 -0.45
C VAL A 130 -14.93 -10.33 0.28
N SER A 131 -16.03 -9.69 0.59
CA SER A 131 -17.22 -10.33 1.15
C SER A 131 -18.46 -9.78 0.45
N ASN A 132 -19.37 -10.68 0.04
CA ASN A 132 -20.59 -10.32 -0.68
C ASN A 132 -20.37 -9.41 -1.89
N GLY A 133 -19.30 -9.68 -2.65
CA GLY A 133 -18.92 -8.89 -3.83
C GLY A 133 -18.28 -7.53 -3.54
N CYS A 134 -18.13 -7.15 -2.27
CA CYS A 134 -17.52 -5.88 -1.87
C CYS A 134 -16.12 -6.10 -1.30
N LEU A 135 -15.15 -5.30 -1.75
CA LEU A 135 -13.83 -5.26 -1.15
C LEU A 135 -13.93 -4.61 0.24
N ILE A 136 -13.69 -5.40 1.28
CA ILE A 136 -13.81 -4.93 2.67
C ILE A 136 -12.49 -4.54 3.31
N ARG A 137 -11.36 -5.11 2.79
CA ARG A 137 -10.04 -4.85 3.38
C ARG A 137 -8.91 -5.14 2.40
N LYS A 138 -7.85 -4.35 2.49
CA LYS A 138 -6.54 -4.61 1.87
C LYS A 138 -5.47 -4.64 2.94
N ASP A 139 -4.70 -5.70 2.98
CA ASP A 139 -3.54 -5.84 3.85
C ASP A 139 -2.27 -5.82 3.00
N PHE A 140 -1.32 -4.98 3.38
CA PHE A 140 -0.01 -4.89 2.74
C PHE A 140 1.05 -5.41 3.71
N THR A 141 1.96 -6.24 3.21
CA THR A 141 2.94 -6.95 4.04
C THR A 141 4.36 -6.37 4.04
N PRO A 142 4.76 -5.49 3.10
CA PRO A 142 6.12 -4.96 3.04
C PRO A 142 6.33 -3.80 4.02
N ILE A 143 6.12 -4.06 5.31
CA ILE A 143 6.21 -3.03 6.33
C ILE A 143 7.00 -3.57 7.51
N ALA A 144 8.19 -2.98 7.74
CA ALA A 144 9.00 -3.29 8.89
C ALA A 144 8.50 -2.52 10.12
N GLY A 145 8.07 -3.27 11.12
CA GLY A 145 7.99 -2.80 12.49
C GLY A 145 9.05 -3.48 13.36
N PRO A 146 9.26 -3.06 14.59
CA PRO A 146 10.24 -3.68 15.53
C PRO A 146 9.91 -5.13 15.89
N SER A 147 8.81 -5.68 15.42
CA SER A 147 8.47 -7.10 15.46
C SER A 147 7.98 -7.55 14.09
N ALA A 148 8.55 -8.63 13.57
CA ALA A 148 8.38 -9.17 12.23
C ALA A 148 6.95 -9.63 11.85
N SER A 149 5.94 -9.24 12.59
CA SER A 149 4.53 -9.61 12.39
C SER A 149 3.58 -8.42 12.26
N THR A 150 4.08 -7.20 12.03
CA THR A 150 3.21 -6.02 11.92
C THR A 150 2.70 -5.90 10.49
N MET A 151 1.51 -6.45 10.27
CA MET A 151 0.73 -6.26 9.06
C MET A 151 0.07 -4.88 9.09
N LEU A 152 0.35 -4.01 8.13
CA LEU A 152 -0.37 -2.74 8.01
C LEU A 152 -1.77 -3.02 7.48
N ARG A 153 -2.73 -2.97 8.38
CA ARG A 153 -4.14 -3.14 8.04
C ARG A 153 -4.73 -1.81 7.60
N SER A 154 -4.81 -1.59 6.31
CA SER A 154 -5.61 -0.51 5.76
C SER A 154 -7.06 -0.98 5.64
N THR A 155 -7.88 -0.65 6.62
CA THR A 155 -9.32 -0.92 6.56
C THR A 155 -9.98 0.18 5.75
N ALA A 156 -10.05 0.02 4.44
CA ALA A 156 -10.94 0.80 3.61
C ALA A 156 -12.35 0.23 3.80
N ARG A 157 -13.15 0.83 4.67
CA ARG A 157 -14.57 0.50 4.79
C ARG A 157 -15.30 1.13 3.60
N LEU A 158 -15.40 0.39 2.51
CA LEU A 158 -16.32 0.71 1.42
C LEU A 158 -17.74 0.41 1.90
N ILE A 159 -18.47 1.46 2.25
CA ILE A 159 -19.92 1.35 2.45
C ILE A 159 -20.53 1.44 1.06
N CYS A 160 -20.89 0.30 0.48
CA CYS A 160 -21.78 0.24 -0.68
C CYS A 160 -23.19 0.63 -0.24
N THR A 161 -23.53 1.90 -0.30
CA THR A 161 -24.92 2.34 -0.35
C THR A 161 -25.22 2.70 -1.80
N ALA A 162 -26.18 1.98 -2.38
CA ALA A 162 -26.82 2.20 -3.68
C ALA A 162 -26.26 3.39 -4.50
N GLY A 163 -25.22 3.16 -5.30
CA GLY A 163 -24.83 4.06 -6.39
C GLY A 163 -23.89 5.21 -6.06
N HIS A 164 -23.45 5.42 -4.81
CA HIS A 164 -22.45 6.43 -4.47
C HIS A 164 -21.25 5.86 -3.71
N PHE A 165 -20.05 6.03 -4.27
CA PHE A 165 -18.79 5.71 -3.61
C PHE A 165 -18.39 6.84 -2.66
N SER A 166 -18.35 6.59 -1.37
CA SER A 166 -17.75 7.47 -0.38
C SER A 166 -16.59 6.75 0.32
N MET A 167 -15.40 7.30 0.20
CA MET A 167 -14.20 6.79 0.86
C MET A 167 -14.07 7.46 2.24
N ARG A 168 -14.30 6.73 3.32
CA ARG A 168 -13.93 7.17 4.67
C ARG A 168 -12.70 6.40 5.13
N MET A 169 -11.60 7.10 5.34
CA MET A 169 -10.42 6.56 6.03
C MET A 169 -10.74 6.39 7.51
N ALA A 170 -10.74 5.16 8.00
CA ALA A 170 -10.79 4.87 9.42
C ALA A 170 -9.36 4.91 10.00
N ARG A 171 -9.19 5.58 11.13
CA ARG A 171 -7.92 5.70 11.85
C ARG A 171 -7.38 4.32 12.22
N CYS A 172 -6.11 4.11 11.94
CA CYS A 172 -5.36 2.94 12.41
C CYS A 172 -5.23 3.03 13.94
N ALA A 173 -5.93 2.17 14.66
CA ALA A 173 -5.74 2.02 16.10
C ALA A 173 -4.61 0.99 16.31
N THR A 174 -3.43 1.45 16.67
CA THR A 174 -2.37 0.62 17.21
C THR A 174 -2.82 0.09 18.56
N ARG A 175 -3.18 -1.18 18.66
CA ARG A 175 -3.28 -1.88 19.94
C ARG A 175 -1.86 -2.30 20.36
N ARG A 176 -1.33 -1.65 21.37
CA ARG A 176 -0.23 -2.21 22.17
C ARG A 176 -0.83 -3.27 23.08
N SER A 177 -0.35 -4.45 22.99
CA SER A 177 -0.44 -5.47 24.05
C SER A 177 0.94 -5.66 24.61
#